data_517376ab49a83da49a4a9873109c8e1e
#
_entry.id   517376ab49a83da49a4a9873109c8e1e
#
_cell.length_a   1.000
_cell.length_b   1.000
_cell.length_c   1.000
_cell.angle_alpha   90.00
_cell.angle_beta   90.00
_cell.angle_gamma   90.00
#
_symmetry.space_group_name_H-M   'P 1'
#
loop_
_entity.id
_entity.type
_entity.pdbx_description
1 polymer ?
#
loop_
_entity_poly.entity_id
_entity_poly.type
_entity_poly.pdbx_seq_one_letter_code
_entity_poly.pdbx_strand_id
1 'polypeptide(L)'
;MLRRILLASAGAMALSGAALAAEPAPVPPPAPPPPQWTGFYVGGNAGGTWSNNNSVATVTGNGASFPGFDPLGIASAGLATTSVPVKIDGFIGGGQWGDNYQFANRWVGGFESDFQGIATGNHTTTLFSQATADVAGVGFSTNQNLTASKSLNWLATDRVRLGYLITPTFLAYGTGGVAYGTTRASVAIAQTVSPGFSSGASFGNFDKTLAGWTAGGGVEWLFYPNWSLKVEYLYYDLGHVNFTMSPLVNSVGGVPVTVGAGSASTRFNGNIVRAGLNYHFNLDMPAPIVAKY
;
A
#
# COMPACT_ATOMS: atom_id res chain seq x y z
N MET A 1 105.31 26.50 19.87
CA MET A 1 103.94 26.96 19.56
C MET A 1 103.35 26.37 18.27
N LEU A 2 103.89 25.32 17.71
CA LEU A 2 103.39 24.74 16.41
C LEU A 2 102.66 23.35 16.57
N ARG A 3 102.40 22.93 17.79
CA ARG A 3 101.82 21.56 18.02
C ARG A 3 100.38 21.56 18.48
N ARG A 4 99.74 22.74 18.55
CA ARG A 4 98.34 22.88 18.99
C ARG A 4 97.35 23.31 17.86
N ILE A 5 97.80 23.47 16.66
CA ILE A 5 96.93 23.88 15.52
C ILE A 5 96.52 22.70 14.61
N LEU A 6 97.16 21.54 14.78
CA LEU A 6 96.83 20.37 13.91
C LEU A 6 95.75 19.37 14.46
N LEU A 7 95.17 19.70 15.60
CA LEU A 7 94.13 18.85 16.19
C LEU A 7 92.66 19.43 16.06
N ALA A 8 92.56 20.64 15.51
CA ALA A 8 91.26 21.33 15.33
C ALA A 8 90.63 21.12 13.94
N SER A 9 91.34 20.58 12.97
CA SER A 9 90.85 20.41 11.59
C SER A 9 90.37 18.99 11.25
N ALA A 10 90.45 18.01 12.16
CA ALA A 10 89.97 16.61 11.93
C ALA A 10 88.52 16.34 12.47
N GLY A 11 88.01 17.29 13.23
CA GLY A 11 86.65 17.13 13.81
C GLY A 11 85.47 17.69 12.97
N ALA A 12 85.75 18.38 11.87
CA ALA A 12 84.68 19.04 11.11
C ALA A 12 84.19 18.26 9.86
N MET A 13 84.76 17.11 9.54
CA MET A 13 84.35 16.35 8.36
C MET A 13 83.52 15.08 8.66
N ALA A 14 83.12 14.81 9.92
CA ALA A 14 82.39 13.61 10.29
C ALA A 14 80.89 13.83 10.54
N LEU A 15 80.36 15.06 10.34
CA LEU A 15 78.94 15.36 10.59
C LEU A 15 78.16 15.77 9.32
N SER A 16 78.67 15.59 8.12
CA SER A 16 77.98 15.90 6.87
C SER A 16 77.38 14.65 6.15
N GLY A 17 77.31 13.50 6.81
CA GLY A 17 76.94 12.24 6.15
C GLY A 17 75.62 11.62 6.57
N ALA A 18 74.73 12.28 7.33
CA ALA A 18 73.50 11.65 7.82
C ALA A 18 72.22 12.48 7.63
N ALA A 19 72.18 13.28 6.55
CA ALA A 19 70.91 13.71 6.04
C ALA A 19 70.43 12.71 4.96
N LEU A 20 70.30 11.41 5.33
CA LEU A 20 69.51 10.49 4.55
C LEU A 20 68.08 11.01 4.59
N ALA A 21 67.60 11.43 3.44
CA ALA A 21 66.24 11.80 3.21
C ALA A 21 65.31 10.77 3.83
N ALA A 22 64.65 11.08 4.93
CA ALA A 22 63.50 10.33 5.39
C ALA A 22 62.48 10.40 4.26
N GLU A 23 62.31 9.27 3.57
CA GLU A 23 61.27 9.12 2.56
C GLU A 23 59.97 9.56 3.21
N PRO A 24 59.22 10.54 2.70
CA PRO A 24 57.98 10.97 3.31
C PRO A 24 57.08 9.75 3.42
N ALA A 25 56.57 9.48 4.64
CA ALA A 25 55.65 8.38 4.88
C ALA A 25 54.52 8.45 3.83
N PRO A 26 54.17 7.32 3.21
CA PRO A 26 53.12 7.31 2.19
C PRO A 26 51.85 7.94 2.77
N VAL A 27 51.37 8.99 2.12
CA VAL A 27 50.13 9.66 2.50
C VAL A 27 49.04 8.62 2.42
N PRO A 28 48.29 8.31 3.51
CA PRO A 28 47.23 7.34 3.46
C PRO A 28 46.23 7.75 2.38
N PRO A 29 45.69 6.80 1.59
CA PRO A 29 44.72 7.11 0.56
C PRO A 29 43.53 7.88 1.17
N PRO A 30 43.00 8.90 0.51
CA PRO A 30 41.87 9.65 1.01
C PRO A 30 40.73 8.69 1.34
N ALA A 31 40.05 8.90 2.47
CA ALA A 31 38.89 8.10 2.86
C ALA A 31 37.84 8.13 1.72
N PRO A 32 37.21 7.01 1.39
CA PRO A 32 36.17 7.00 0.38
C PRO A 32 35.08 8.00 0.74
N PRO A 33 34.54 8.75 -0.25
CA PRO A 33 33.50 9.72 0.01
C PRO A 33 32.30 9.02 0.65
N PRO A 34 31.59 9.67 1.58
CA PRO A 34 30.41 9.10 2.20
C PRO A 34 29.35 8.79 1.14
N PRO A 35 28.57 7.72 1.34
CA PRO A 35 27.49 7.37 0.40
C PRO A 35 26.55 8.55 0.21
N GLN A 36 26.24 8.89 -1.04
CA GLN A 36 25.28 9.92 -1.37
C GLN A 36 23.93 9.28 -1.68
N TRP A 37 22.87 9.85 -1.11
CA TRP A 37 21.49 9.44 -1.37
C TRP A 37 20.85 10.19 -2.54
N THR A 38 21.53 11.20 -3.06
CA THR A 38 21.06 11.99 -4.21
C THR A 38 21.13 11.16 -5.48
N GLY A 39 20.04 11.13 -6.23
CA GLY A 39 19.94 10.50 -7.53
C GLY A 39 18.73 9.62 -7.70
N PHE A 40 18.57 9.16 -8.92
CA PHE A 40 17.49 8.29 -9.36
C PHE A 40 17.73 6.84 -8.90
N TYR A 41 16.65 6.14 -8.58
CA TYR A 41 16.68 4.71 -8.29
C TYR A 41 15.49 3.98 -8.89
N VAL A 42 15.69 2.69 -9.13
CA VAL A 42 14.63 1.75 -9.50
C VAL A 42 14.69 0.52 -8.60
N GLY A 43 13.56 -0.14 -8.39
CA GLY A 43 13.52 -1.31 -7.54
C GLY A 43 12.28 -2.15 -7.70
N GLY A 44 12.28 -3.24 -6.97
CA GLY A 44 11.12 -4.11 -6.80
C GLY A 44 10.73 -4.19 -5.33
N ASN A 45 9.47 -4.47 -5.07
CA ASN A 45 8.96 -4.68 -3.71
C ASN A 45 7.96 -5.83 -3.64
N ALA A 46 7.83 -6.40 -2.45
CA ALA A 46 6.90 -7.47 -2.15
C ALA A 46 6.48 -7.42 -0.67
N GLY A 47 5.26 -7.83 -0.38
CA GLY A 47 4.74 -7.79 0.98
C GLY A 47 3.32 -8.29 1.13
N GLY A 48 2.69 -7.89 2.20
CA GLY A 48 1.30 -8.19 2.51
C GLY A 48 0.44 -6.92 2.59
N THR A 49 -0.82 -7.07 2.22
CA THR A 49 -1.85 -6.04 2.39
C THR A 49 -3.06 -6.60 3.11
N TRP A 50 -3.71 -5.79 3.93
CA TRP A 50 -4.97 -6.14 4.59
C TRP A 50 -5.89 -4.93 4.71
N SER A 51 -7.19 -5.17 4.48
CA SER A 51 -8.20 -4.13 4.52
C SER A 51 -8.60 -3.76 5.96
N ASN A 52 -8.92 -2.48 6.19
CA ASN A 52 -9.50 -1.99 7.45
C ASN A 52 -11.02 -2.06 7.43
N ASN A 53 -11.65 -1.65 6.34
CA ASN A 53 -13.09 -1.84 6.16
C ASN A 53 -13.37 -3.23 5.60
N ASN A 54 -13.88 -4.10 6.46
CA ASN A 54 -14.10 -5.51 6.17
C ASN A 54 -15.59 -5.81 5.94
N SER A 55 -16.38 -4.89 5.36
CA SER A 55 -17.79 -5.11 5.11
C SER A 55 -18.32 -4.42 3.85
N VAL A 56 -19.39 -5.00 3.33
CA VAL A 56 -20.28 -4.39 2.35
C VAL A 56 -21.64 -4.23 3.02
N ALA A 57 -22.10 -3.01 3.20
CA ALA A 57 -23.41 -2.72 3.77
C ALA A 57 -24.46 -2.61 2.67
N THR A 58 -25.62 -3.20 2.89
CA THR A 58 -26.79 -3.10 2.00
C THR A 58 -27.94 -2.40 2.73
N VAL A 59 -28.67 -1.58 2.01
CA VAL A 59 -29.89 -0.91 2.50
C VAL A 59 -30.94 -1.10 1.43
N THR A 60 -32.10 -1.63 1.80
CA THR A 60 -33.24 -1.79 0.89
C THR A 60 -34.42 -1.03 1.47
N GLY A 61 -34.91 -0.07 0.72
CA GLY A 61 -36.13 0.67 1.08
C GLY A 61 -37.35 -0.22 0.96
N ASN A 62 -38.31 -0.07 1.87
CA ASN A 62 -39.62 -0.66 1.72
C ASN A 62 -40.43 0.17 0.70
N GLY A 63 -40.44 -0.27 -0.55
CA GLY A 63 -41.00 0.50 -1.67
C GLY A 63 -42.32 0.01 -2.20
N ALA A 64 -42.81 -1.15 -1.76
CA ALA A 64 -44.04 -1.68 -2.27
C ALA A 64 -45.02 -1.96 -1.14
N SER A 65 -46.11 -1.26 -1.15
CA SER A 65 -47.30 -1.69 -0.47
C SER A 65 -48.02 -2.74 -1.35
N PHE A 66 -47.96 -3.95 -0.95
CA PHE A 66 -48.97 -4.94 -1.33
C PHE A 66 -50.17 -4.71 -0.44
N PRO A 67 -51.32 -4.30 -0.94
CA PRO A 67 -52.49 -4.24 -0.11
C PRO A 67 -52.71 -5.57 0.64
N GLY A 68 -52.56 -5.53 1.97
CA GLY A 68 -52.68 -6.71 2.84
C GLY A 68 -51.42 -7.53 3.09
N PHE A 69 -50.28 -7.27 2.41
CA PHE A 69 -48.98 -7.99 2.59
C PHE A 69 -47.84 -7.14 3.10
N ASP A 70 -48.13 -5.96 3.64
CA ASP A 70 -47.10 -5.03 4.17
C ASP A 70 -46.14 -5.69 5.17
N PRO A 71 -46.56 -6.55 6.11
CA PRO A 71 -45.65 -7.22 7.05
C PRO A 71 -44.58 -8.06 6.35
N LEU A 72 -44.94 -8.73 5.23
CA LEU A 72 -44.03 -9.54 4.42
C LEU A 72 -43.03 -8.67 3.67
N GLY A 73 -43.48 -7.56 3.09
CA GLY A 73 -42.61 -6.57 2.43
C GLY A 73 -41.61 -5.98 3.41
N ILE A 74 -42.02 -5.64 4.61
CA ILE A 74 -41.16 -5.11 5.69
C ILE A 74 -40.14 -6.19 6.11
N ALA A 75 -40.53 -7.44 6.29
CA ALA A 75 -39.64 -8.53 6.64
C ALA A 75 -38.58 -8.77 5.55
N SER A 76 -39.01 -8.81 4.27
CA SER A 76 -38.11 -8.97 3.12
C SER A 76 -37.11 -7.82 2.99
N ALA A 77 -37.55 -6.56 3.13
CA ALA A 77 -36.68 -5.39 3.11
C ALA A 77 -35.72 -5.36 4.29
N GLY A 78 -36.19 -5.76 5.47
CA GLY A 78 -35.38 -5.86 6.68
C GLY A 78 -34.23 -6.86 6.54
N LEU A 79 -34.49 -8.04 5.97
CA LEU A 79 -33.45 -9.02 5.69
C LEU A 79 -32.42 -8.52 4.68
N ALA A 80 -32.85 -7.77 3.66
CA ALA A 80 -32.00 -7.19 2.63
C ALA A 80 -31.18 -6.00 3.12
N THR A 81 -31.46 -5.46 4.33
CA THR A 81 -30.73 -4.38 4.97
C THR A 81 -29.79 -4.96 6.01
N THR A 82 -28.52 -5.16 5.63
CA THR A 82 -27.52 -5.82 6.50
C THR A 82 -26.10 -5.44 6.11
N SER A 83 -25.13 -5.92 6.89
CA SER A 83 -23.71 -5.76 6.61
C SER A 83 -23.04 -7.13 6.48
N VAL A 84 -22.42 -7.38 5.34
CA VAL A 84 -21.73 -8.63 5.01
C VAL A 84 -20.23 -8.45 5.23
N PRO A 85 -19.58 -9.27 6.07
CA PRO A 85 -18.14 -9.20 6.25
C PRO A 85 -17.42 -9.71 4.99
N VAL A 86 -16.62 -8.84 4.35
CA VAL A 86 -15.76 -9.17 3.20
C VAL A 86 -14.42 -8.49 3.37
N LYS A 87 -13.36 -9.28 3.53
CA LYS A 87 -11.98 -8.80 3.70
C LYS A 87 -11.25 -8.79 2.36
N ILE A 88 -10.29 -7.88 2.20
CA ILE A 88 -9.31 -7.89 1.11
C ILE A 88 -7.94 -8.02 1.76
N ASP A 89 -7.47 -9.23 1.90
CA ASP A 89 -6.15 -9.53 2.46
C ASP A 89 -5.39 -10.35 1.43
N GLY A 90 -4.08 -10.09 1.26
CA GLY A 90 -3.32 -10.82 0.27
C GLY A 90 -1.87 -10.39 0.15
N PHE A 91 -1.19 -11.01 -0.80
CA PHE A 91 0.17 -10.65 -1.18
C PHE A 91 0.14 -9.47 -2.16
N ILE A 92 1.07 -8.55 -1.99
CA ILE A 92 1.28 -7.40 -2.87
C ILE A 92 2.72 -7.41 -3.37
N GLY A 93 2.92 -7.08 -4.64
CA GLY A 93 4.26 -6.99 -5.20
C GLY A 93 4.29 -6.27 -6.53
N GLY A 94 5.42 -5.61 -6.82
CA GLY A 94 5.56 -4.81 -8.03
C GLY A 94 6.88 -4.07 -8.14
N GLY A 95 6.88 -3.07 -9.03
CA GLY A 95 8.02 -2.19 -9.28
C GLY A 95 7.85 -0.81 -8.67
N GLN A 96 8.98 -0.16 -8.45
CA GLN A 96 9.06 1.22 -7.94
C GLN A 96 10.23 1.95 -8.56
N TRP A 97 10.10 3.25 -8.65
CA TRP A 97 11.18 4.16 -9.03
C TRP A 97 11.05 5.46 -8.24
N GLY A 98 12.15 6.17 -8.10
CA GLY A 98 12.12 7.45 -7.39
C GLY A 98 13.40 8.24 -7.62
N ASP A 99 13.37 9.45 -7.12
CA ASP A 99 14.50 10.37 -7.10
C ASP A 99 14.65 10.98 -5.71
N ASN A 100 15.86 11.02 -5.22
CA ASN A 100 16.21 11.56 -3.91
C ASN A 100 17.16 12.76 -4.06
N TYR A 101 17.04 13.71 -3.18
CA TYR A 101 17.95 14.82 -2.99
C TYR A 101 18.38 14.92 -1.53
N GLN A 102 19.68 14.71 -1.26
CA GLN A 102 20.26 14.87 0.08
C GLN A 102 20.66 16.31 0.30
N PHE A 103 20.19 16.91 1.39
CA PHE A 103 20.50 18.28 1.78
C PHE A 103 20.84 18.37 3.28
N ALA A 104 21.46 19.48 3.69
CA ALA A 104 21.85 19.71 5.08
C ALA A 104 22.56 18.49 5.73
N ASN A 105 23.39 17.77 4.97
CA ASN A 105 24.20 16.62 5.34
C ASN A 105 23.42 15.36 5.78
N ARG A 106 22.22 15.49 6.36
CA ARG A 106 21.47 14.36 6.95
C ARG A 106 20.02 14.26 6.50
N TRP A 107 19.50 15.24 5.80
CA TRP A 107 18.13 15.21 5.33
C TRP A 107 18.06 14.72 3.88
N VAL A 108 17.10 13.88 3.59
CA VAL A 108 16.82 13.36 2.25
C VAL A 108 15.37 13.65 1.93
N GLY A 109 15.14 14.48 0.93
CA GLY A 109 13.84 14.70 0.33
C GLY A 109 13.75 13.95 -1.00
N GLY A 110 12.58 13.44 -1.38
CA GLY A 110 12.46 12.73 -2.64
C GLY A 110 11.03 12.51 -3.06
N PHE A 111 10.91 11.91 -4.22
CA PHE A 111 9.66 11.43 -4.80
C PHE A 111 9.80 9.94 -5.12
N GLU A 112 8.72 9.18 -4.90
CA GLU A 112 8.65 7.76 -5.24
C GLU A 112 7.32 7.45 -5.89
N SER A 113 7.35 6.74 -7.00
CA SER A 113 6.20 6.17 -7.68
C SER A 113 6.31 4.65 -7.69
N ASP A 114 5.21 3.96 -7.46
CA ASP A 114 5.15 2.51 -7.53
C ASP A 114 3.86 2.01 -8.17
N PHE A 115 3.96 0.82 -8.75
CA PHE A 115 2.85 0.06 -9.29
C PHE A 115 2.93 -1.37 -8.79
N GLN A 116 1.84 -1.89 -8.23
CA GLN A 116 1.80 -3.18 -7.57
C GLN A 116 0.57 -3.97 -7.99
N GLY A 117 0.76 -5.24 -8.31
CA GLY A 117 -0.29 -6.23 -8.39
C GLY A 117 -0.66 -6.75 -6.99
N ILE A 118 -1.93 -7.05 -6.78
CA ILE A 118 -2.43 -7.61 -5.54
C ILE A 118 -3.01 -8.99 -5.83
N ALA A 119 -2.36 -10.00 -5.28
CA ALA A 119 -2.84 -11.38 -5.31
C ALA A 119 -3.71 -11.62 -4.08
N THR A 120 -4.99 -11.34 -4.23
CA THR A 120 -6.01 -11.66 -3.22
C THR A 120 -6.73 -12.94 -3.61
N GLY A 121 -7.07 -13.79 -2.63
CA GLY A 121 -8.02 -14.88 -2.86
C GLY A 121 -9.41 -14.34 -3.26
N ASN A 122 -10.31 -15.21 -3.70
CA ASN A 122 -11.70 -14.82 -3.95
C ASN A 122 -12.38 -14.45 -2.63
N HIS A 123 -12.52 -13.15 -2.39
CA HIS A 123 -13.18 -12.64 -1.20
C HIS A 123 -14.67 -12.49 -1.45
N THR A 124 -15.36 -13.60 -1.30
CA THR A 124 -16.83 -13.68 -1.41
C THR A 124 -17.38 -14.28 -0.13
N THR A 125 -18.37 -13.63 0.46
CA THR A 125 -19.08 -14.12 1.64
C THR A 125 -20.54 -14.21 1.35
N THR A 126 -21.16 -15.32 1.73
CA THR A 126 -22.61 -15.52 1.67
C THR A 126 -23.16 -15.62 3.10
N LEU A 127 -24.15 -14.79 3.39
CA LEU A 127 -24.93 -14.84 4.63
C LEU A 127 -26.29 -15.45 4.33
N PHE A 128 -26.69 -16.39 5.18
CA PHE A 128 -28.05 -16.89 5.23
C PHE A 128 -28.78 -16.17 6.37
N SER A 129 -30.00 -15.72 6.10
CA SER A 129 -30.87 -15.10 7.10
C SER A 129 -32.33 -15.47 6.82
N GLN A 130 -33.16 -15.43 7.87
CA GLN A 130 -34.58 -15.78 7.82
C GLN A 130 -35.39 -14.79 8.65
N ALA A 131 -36.57 -14.44 8.17
CA ALA A 131 -37.58 -13.71 8.92
C ALA A 131 -38.94 -14.34 8.73
N THR A 132 -39.81 -14.17 9.71
CA THR A 132 -41.21 -14.60 9.64
C THR A 132 -42.13 -13.39 9.73
N ALA A 133 -43.24 -13.44 9.00
CA ALA A 133 -44.30 -12.44 9.09
C ALA A 133 -45.65 -13.14 9.11
N ASP A 134 -46.59 -12.65 9.89
CA ASP A 134 -47.98 -13.07 9.87
C ASP A 134 -48.81 -12.13 8.99
N VAL A 135 -49.57 -12.70 8.07
CA VAL A 135 -50.46 -11.95 7.20
C VAL A 135 -51.86 -12.63 7.30
N ALA A 136 -52.81 -11.96 7.93
CA ALA A 136 -54.18 -12.43 8.11
C ALA A 136 -54.28 -13.82 8.76
N GLY A 137 -53.41 -14.12 9.75
CA GLY A 137 -53.40 -15.42 10.45
C GLY A 137 -52.63 -16.53 9.70
N VAL A 138 -51.98 -16.21 8.59
CA VAL A 138 -51.09 -17.14 7.87
C VAL A 138 -49.63 -16.73 8.12
N GLY A 139 -48.87 -17.62 8.72
CA GLY A 139 -47.42 -17.42 8.93
C GLY A 139 -46.62 -17.63 7.65
N PHE A 140 -45.90 -16.62 7.23
CA PHE A 140 -44.94 -16.67 6.11
C PHE A 140 -43.51 -16.69 6.62
N SER A 141 -42.65 -17.45 5.93
CA SER A 141 -41.22 -17.50 6.18
C SER A 141 -40.46 -16.99 4.95
N THR A 142 -39.65 -15.93 5.11
CA THR A 142 -38.75 -15.43 4.11
C THR A 142 -37.32 -15.90 4.42
N ASN A 143 -36.74 -16.66 3.51
CA ASN A 143 -35.34 -17.09 3.58
C ASN A 143 -34.52 -16.28 2.60
N GLN A 144 -33.32 -15.85 3.00
CA GLN A 144 -32.43 -15.04 2.19
C GLN A 144 -31.02 -15.63 2.16
N ASN A 145 -30.45 -15.69 0.95
CA ASN A 145 -29.00 -15.75 0.71
C ASN A 145 -28.54 -14.41 0.20
N LEU A 146 -27.64 -13.76 0.93
CA LEU A 146 -26.99 -12.54 0.53
C LEU A 146 -25.51 -12.82 0.31
N THR A 147 -25.05 -12.67 -0.93
CA THR A 147 -23.67 -12.87 -1.34
C THR A 147 -23.04 -11.52 -1.67
N ALA A 148 -21.94 -11.19 -1.02
CA ALA A 148 -21.16 -10.00 -1.31
C ALA A 148 -19.72 -10.36 -1.68
N SER A 149 -19.15 -9.66 -2.67
CA SER A 149 -17.74 -9.77 -3.01
C SER A 149 -17.09 -8.40 -3.08
N LYS A 150 -15.77 -8.36 -2.84
CA LYS A 150 -14.95 -7.16 -2.87
C LYS A 150 -13.55 -7.52 -3.34
N SER A 151 -12.95 -6.71 -4.24
CA SER A 151 -11.59 -6.91 -4.70
C SER A 151 -10.87 -5.61 -5.03
N LEU A 152 -9.56 -5.64 -4.90
CA LEU A 152 -8.61 -4.59 -5.34
C LEU A 152 -7.52 -5.32 -6.12
N ASN A 153 -7.46 -5.13 -7.44
CA ASN A 153 -6.59 -5.94 -8.30
C ASN A 153 -5.17 -5.41 -8.40
N TRP A 154 -5.02 -4.09 -8.36
CA TRP A 154 -3.75 -3.40 -8.37
C TRP A 154 -3.85 -2.08 -7.60
N LEU A 155 -2.73 -1.61 -7.11
CA LEU A 155 -2.58 -0.32 -6.44
C LEU A 155 -1.33 0.35 -6.98
N ALA A 156 -1.44 1.64 -7.32
CA ALA A 156 -0.31 2.49 -7.64
C ALA A 156 -0.29 3.68 -6.70
N THR A 157 0.90 4.20 -6.40
CA THR A 157 1.05 5.37 -5.54
C THR A 157 2.11 6.32 -6.08
N ASP A 158 1.85 7.63 -5.94
CA ASP A 158 2.80 8.70 -6.19
C ASP A 158 2.96 9.50 -4.90
N ARG A 159 4.18 9.50 -4.34
CA ARG A 159 4.43 9.98 -2.98
C ARG A 159 5.66 10.86 -2.89
N VAL A 160 5.59 11.87 -2.05
CA VAL A 160 6.78 12.57 -1.56
C VAL A 160 7.31 11.87 -0.33
N ARG A 161 8.63 11.90 -0.13
CA ARG A 161 9.29 11.34 1.05
C ARG A 161 10.22 12.36 1.67
N LEU A 162 10.28 12.36 2.99
CA LEU A 162 11.22 13.14 3.76
C LEU A 162 11.84 12.24 4.83
N GLY A 163 13.17 12.15 4.83
CA GLY A 163 13.88 11.27 5.73
C GLY A 163 15.09 11.93 6.39
N TYR A 164 15.58 11.26 7.41
CA TYR A 164 16.75 11.65 8.17
C TYR A 164 17.74 10.48 8.23
N LEU A 165 19.00 10.77 7.94
CA LEU A 165 20.11 9.81 8.00
C LEU A 165 20.54 9.59 9.46
N ILE A 166 20.18 8.45 10.01
CA ILE A 166 20.63 8.00 11.35
C ILE A 166 22.14 7.73 11.29
N THR A 167 22.57 7.03 10.23
CA THR A 167 23.95 6.86 9.82
C THR A 167 24.10 7.22 8.35
N PRO A 168 25.30 7.40 7.78
CA PRO A 168 25.46 7.67 6.35
C PRO A 168 24.81 6.63 5.43
N THR A 169 24.59 5.40 5.91
CA THR A 169 24.00 4.30 5.14
C THR A 169 22.58 3.93 5.57
N PHE A 170 22.01 4.55 6.61
CA PHE A 170 20.72 4.18 7.16
C PHE A 170 19.78 5.39 7.23
N LEU A 171 18.73 5.34 6.43
CA LEU A 171 17.71 6.36 6.30
C LEU A 171 16.41 5.92 7.00
N ALA A 172 15.85 6.76 7.87
CA ALA A 172 14.47 6.64 8.34
C ALA A 172 13.64 7.75 7.68
N TYR A 173 12.45 7.43 7.17
CA TYR A 173 11.66 8.41 6.43
C TYR A 173 10.15 8.26 6.66
N GLY A 174 9.45 9.38 6.51
CA GLY A 174 8.01 9.45 6.34
C GLY A 174 7.67 9.71 4.87
N THR A 175 6.50 9.27 4.45
CA THR A 175 6.04 9.43 3.06
C THR A 175 4.54 9.66 3.01
N GLY A 176 4.06 10.36 1.99
CA GLY A 176 2.65 10.59 1.76
C GLY A 176 2.37 11.10 0.35
N GLY A 177 1.16 10.84 -0.12
CA GLY A 177 0.79 11.22 -1.48
C GLY A 177 -0.56 10.67 -1.91
N VAL A 178 -0.69 10.45 -3.21
CA VAL A 178 -1.90 9.89 -3.82
C VAL A 178 -1.78 8.39 -4.03
N ALA A 179 -2.91 7.71 -3.94
CA ALA A 179 -3.05 6.29 -4.26
C ALA A 179 -4.22 6.10 -5.22
N TYR A 180 -4.09 5.18 -6.17
CA TYR A 180 -5.16 4.83 -7.09
C TYR A 180 -5.12 3.36 -7.44
N GLY A 181 -6.31 2.78 -7.68
CA GLY A 181 -6.42 1.35 -7.97
C GLY A 181 -7.80 0.95 -8.50
N THR A 182 -7.87 -0.16 -9.22
CA THR A 182 -9.14 -0.68 -9.71
C THR A 182 -9.82 -1.49 -8.62
N THR A 183 -10.98 -1.00 -8.23
CA THR A 183 -11.81 -1.56 -7.17
C THR A 183 -13.07 -2.19 -7.76
N ARG A 184 -13.45 -3.34 -7.25
CA ARG A 184 -14.70 -4.02 -7.59
C ARG A 184 -15.46 -4.40 -6.34
N ALA A 185 -16.77 -4.23 -6.38
CA ALA A 185 -17.68 -4.74 -5.38
C ALA A 185 -18.95 -5.29 -6.06
N SER A 186 -19.46 -6.38 -5.56
CA SER A 186 -20.76 -6.90 -6.04
C SER A 186 -21.58 -7.40 -4.87
N VAL A 187 -22.90 -7.31 -5.04
CA VAL A 187 -23.89 -7.84 -4.11
C VAL A 187 -24.95 -8.57 -4.91
N ALA A 188 -25.31 -9.75 -4.44
CA ALA A 188 -26.45 -10.52 -4.95
C ALA A 188 -27.33 -10.97 -3.77
N ILE A 189 -28.61 -10.71 -3.86
CA ILE A 189 -29.63 -11.13 -2.90
C ILE A 189 -30.55 -12.10 -3.61
N ALA A 190 -30.79 -13.26 -3.01
CA ALA A 190 -31.80 -14.19 -3.41
C ALA A 190 -32.74 -14.50 -2.21
N GLN A 191 -34.01 -14.26 -2.38
CA GLN A 191 -35.05 -14.54 -1.36
C GLN A 191 -36.05 -15.58 -1.85
N THR A 192 -36.52 -16.41 -0.94
CA THR A 192 -37.65 -17.32 -1.14
C THR A 192 -38.65 -17.11 -0.04
N VAL A 193 -39.91 -17.06 -0.39
CA VAL A 193 -41.02 -16.88 0.54
C VAL A 193 -41.93 -18.10 0.49
N SER A 194 -42.28 -18.67 1.65
CA SER A 194 -43.14 -19.83 1.82
C SER A 194 -44.22 -19.53 2.86
N PRO A 195 -45.48 -20.04 2.72
CA PRO A 195 -45.98 -20.79 1.59
C PRO A 195 -46.42 -19.93 0.40
N GLY A 196 -46.38 -20.48 -0.79
CA GLY A 196 -47.10 -19.95 -1.97
C GLY A 196 -46.45 -18.85 -2.78
N PHE A 197 -45.24 -18.41 -2.44
CA PHE A 197 -44.51 -17.34 -3.18
C PHE A 197 -43.28 -17.89 -3.89
N SER A 198 -42.95 -17.30 -5.05
CA SER A 198 -41.73 -17.63 -5.77
C SER A 198 -40.54 -16.83 -5.28
N SER A 199 -39.38 -17.21 -5.76
CA SER A 199 -38.11 -16.54 -5.42
C SER A 199 -38.03 -15.11 -5.98
N GLY A 200 -37.42 -14.19 -5.21
CA GLY A 200 -37.02 -12.85 -5.61
C GLY A 200 -35.52 -12.72 -5.64
N ALA A 201 -35.02 -11.84 -6.49
CA ALA A 201 -33.61 -11.54 -6.60
C ALA A 201 -33.33 -10.03 -6.79
N SER A 202 -32.18 -9.58 -6.27
CA SER A 202 -31.64 -8.24 -6.49
C SER A 202 -30.12 -8.34 -6.60
N PHE A 203 -29.52 -7.53 -7.44
CA PHE A 203 -28.07 -7.49 -7.64
C PHE A 203 -27.59 -6.08 -7.93
N GLY A 204 -26.34 -5.82 -7.53
CA GLY A 204 -25.62 -4.59 -7.79
C GLY A 204 -24.16 -4.84 -8.02
N ASN A 205 -23.55 -4.05 -8.90
CA ASN A 205 -22.13 -4.13 -9.23
C ASN A 205 -21.51 -2.74 -9.25
N PHE A 206 -20.26 -2.68 -8.82
CA PHE A 206 -19.39 -1.52 -8.90
C PHE A 206 -18.02 -1.96 -9.45
N ASP A 207 -17.53 -1.30 -10.49
CA ASP A 207 -16.21 -1.53 -11.09
C ASP A 207 -15.68 -0.19 -11.59
N LYS A 208 -14.75 0.41 -10.84
CA LYS A 208 -14.09 1.67 -11.20
C LYS A 208 -12.69 1.77 -10.63
N THR A 209 -11.83 2.52 -11.31
CA THR A 209 -10.59 3.01 -10.72
C THR A 209 -10.92 4.18 -9.81
N LEU A 210 -10.51 4.06 -8.55
CA LEU A 210 -10.62 5.10 -7.55
C LEU A 210 -9.28 5.75 -7.29
N ALA A 211 -9.31 7.01 -6.91
CA ALA A 211 -8.16 7.76 -6.42
C ALA A 211 -8.42 8.21 -4.99
N GLY A 212 -7.37 8.21 -4.19
CA GLY A 212 -7.40 8.60 -2.79
C GLY A 212 -6.03 9.01 -2.29
N TRP A 213 -5.75 8.80 -1.03
CA TRP A 213 -4.49 9.17 -0.41
C TRP A 213 -3.78 7.98 0.23
N THR A 214 -2.47 8.14 0.41
CA THR A 214 -1.63 7.19 1.15
C THR A 214 -0.65 7.95 2.02
N ALA A 215 -0.33 7.37 3.17
CA ALA A 215 0.71 7.87 4.06
C ALA A 215 1.36 6.71 4.82
N GLY A 216 2.61 6.91 5.19
CA GLY A 216 3.34 5.89 5.93
C GLY A 216 4.78 6.28 6.20
N GLY A 217 5.63 5.28 6.38
CA GLY A 217 7.04 5.48 6.61
C GLY A 217 7.81 4.18 6.62
N GLY A 218 9.11 4.30 6.63
CA GLY A 218 9.98 3.14 6.57
C GLY A 218 11.42 3.46 6.92
N VAL A 219 12.21 2.44 6.79
CA VAL A 219 13.65 2.50 6.90
C VAL A 219 14.30 1.93 5.66
N GLU A 220 15.43 2.48 5.24
CA GLU A 220 16.17 2.05 4.06
C GLU A 220 17.65 1.99 4.39
N TRP A 221 18.29 0.87 4.04
CA TRP A 221 19.68 0.60 4.32
C TRP A 221 20.48 0.37 3.04
N LEU A 222 21.45 1.23 2.78
CA LEU A 222 22.48 1.04 1.76
C LEU A 222 23.49 -0.01 2.26
N PHE A 223 23.26 -1.27 1.93
CA PHE A 223 24.12 -2.37 2.36
C PHE A 223 25.30 -2.61 1.41
N TYR A 224 25.23 -2.10 0.20
CA TYR A 224 26.28 -2.13 -0.82
C TYR A 224 26.27 -0.82 -1.62
N PRO A 225 27.36 -0.39 -2.26
CA PRO A 225 27.39 0.80 -3.09
C PRO A 225 26.25 0.84 -4.04
N ASN A 226 25.36 1.48 -4.28
CA ASN A 226 24.21 1.49 -5.21
C ASN A 226 23.04 0.55 -4.86
N TRP A 227 23.12 -0.30 -3.85
CA TRP A 227 22.03 -1.19 -3.49
C TRP A 227 21.47 -0.88 -2.11
N SER A 228 20.19 -0.71 -2.01
CA SER A 228 19.49 -0.55 -0.73
C SER A 228 18.39 -1.58 -0.53
N LEU A 229 18.20 -1.95 0.72
CA LEU A 229 17.05 -2.72 1.19
C LEU A 229 16.17 -1.79 2.00
N LYS A 230 14.86 -1.75 1.71
CA LYS A 230 13.90 -0.97 2.48
C LYS A 230 12.82 -1.86 3.10
N VAL A 231 12.30 -1.43 4.24
CA VAL A 231 11.06 -1.96 4.85
C VAL A 231 10.15 -0.78 5.09
N GLU A 232 8.90 -0.90 4.66
CA GLU A 232 7.95 0.20 4.62
C GLU A 232 6.57 -0.25 5.08
N TYR A 233 5.91 0.58 5.85
CA TYR A 233 4.49 0.51 6.16
C TYR A 233 3.76 1.64 5.45
N LEU A 234 2.64 1.33 4.80
CA LEU A 234 1.74 2.30 4.18
C LEU A 234 0.30 2.03 4.61
N TYR A 235 -0.41 3.09 4.88
CA TYR A 235 -1.86 3.11 4.91
C TYR A 235 -2.36 3.75 3.61
N TYR A 236 -3.42 3.18 3.01
CA TYR A 236 -4.10 3.76 1.86
C TYR A 236 -5.58 3.88 2.10
N ASP A 237 -6.22 4.87 1.46
CA ASP A 237 -7.65 5.09 1.51
C ASP A 237 -8.14 5.63 0.16
N LEU A 238 -8.82 4.77 -0.59
CA LEU A 238 -9.41 5.10 -1.90
C LEU A 238 -10.84 5.62 -1.78
N GLY A 239 -11.34 5.79 -0.54
CA GLY A 239 -12.63 6.38 -0.26
C GLY A 239 -13.78 5.39 -0.15
N HIS A 240 -14.95 5.97 0.01
CA HIS A 240 -16.22 5.28 0.18
C HIS A 240 -17.00 5.27 -1.12
N VAL A 241 -17.61 4.15 -1.45
CA VAL A 241 -18.42 3.98 -2.66
C VAL A 241 -19.83 3.56 -2.31
N ASN A 242 -20.77 4.11 -3.06
CA ASN A 242 -22.18 3.72 -3.03
C ASN A 242 -22.60 3.33 -4.45
N PHE A 243 -23.36 2.26 -4.56
CA PHE A 243 -23.89 1.83 -5.84
C PHE A 243 -25.31 1.30 -5.67
N THR A 244 -26.13 1.47 -6.71
CA THR A 244 -27.52 1.03 -6.72
C THR A 244 -27.60 -0.46 -7.03
N MET A 245 -28.59 -1.11 -6.44
CA MET A 245 -28.97 -2.49 -6.73
C MET A 245 -30.24 -2.51 -7.57
N SER A 246 -30.46 -3.55 -8.36
CA SER A 246 -31.75 -3.77 -9.00
C SER A 246 -32.85 -3.87 -7.96
N PRO A 247 -34.09 -3.45 -8.26
CA PRO A 247 -35.20 -3.64 -7.35
C PRO A 247 -35.32 -5.11 -6.94
N LEU A 248 -35.57 -5.37 -5.65
CA LEU A 248 -35.90 -6.70 -5.18
C LEU A 248 -37.35 -6.98 -5.58
N VAL A 249 -37.53 -7.95 -6.47
CA VAL A 249 -38.82 -8.30 -7.01
C VAL A 249 -39.16 -9.75 -6.65
N ASN A 250 -40.23 -9.93 -5.90
CA ASN A 250 -40.80 -11.24 -5.62
C ASN A 250 -41.98 -11.52 -6.58
N SER A 251 -42.37 -12.76 -6.80
CA SER A 251 -43.55 -13.11 -7.60
C SER A 251 -44.64 -13.71 -6.72
N VAL A 252 -45.86 -13.24 -6.87
CA VAL A 252 -47.03 -13.73 -6.16
C VAL A 252 -48.07 -14.19 -7.17
N GLY A 253 -48.34 -15.48 -7.21
CA GLY A 253 -49.30 -16.03 -8.21
C GLY A 253 -48.89 -15.73 -9.66
N GLY A 254 -47.59 -15.61 -9.95
CA GLY A 254 -47.06 -15.24 -11.27
C GLY A 254 -47.01 -13.74 -11.54
N VAL A 255 -47.47 -12.88 -10.64
CA VAL A 255 -47.43 -11.42 -10.77
C VAL A 255 -46.17 -10.90 -10.09
N PRO A 256 -45.28 -10.12 -10.78
CA PRO A 256 -44.09 -9.53 -10.18
C PRO A 256 -44.45 -8.42 -9.18
N VAL A 257 -43.81 -8.46 -8.02
CA VAL A 257 -44.03 -7.52 -6.94
C VAL A 257 -42.70 -6.95 -6.47
N THR A 258 -42.53 -5.66 -6.63
CA THR A 258 -41.34 -4.96 -6.17
C THR A 258 -41.38 -4.77 -4.65
N VAL A 259 -40.45 -5.39 -3.95
CA VAL A 259 -40.29 -5.20 -2.50
C VAL A 259 -39.63 -3.87 -2.19
N GLY A 260 -38.65 -3.47 -2.97
CA GLY A 260 -37.98 -2.17 -2.83
C GLY A 260 -36.75 -2.00 -3.70
N ALA A 261 -36.31 -0.76 -3.82
CA ALA A 261 -35.03 -0.45 -4.42
C ALA A 261 -33.92 -0.51 -3.35
N GLY A 262 -32.79 -1.09 -3.72
CA GLY A 262 -31.65 -1.24 -2.85
C GLY A 262 -30.44 -0.41 -3.25
N SER A 263 -29.58 -0.15 -2.28
CA SER A 263 -28.24 0.37 -2.47
C SER A 263 -27.23 -0.42 -1.64
N ALA A 264 -26.00 -0.48 -2.10
CA ALA A 264 -24.90 -1.06 -1.36
C ALA A 264 -23.77 -0.05 -1.22
N SER A 265 -23.04 -0.17 -0.13
CA SER A 265 -21.93 0.72 0.18
C SER A 265 -20.75 -0.03 0.79
N THR A 266 -19.55 0.45 0.47
CA THR A 266 -18.30 -0.07 1.07
C THR A 266 -17.21 0.98 1.02
N ARG A 267 -16.13 0.79 1.79
CA ARG A 267 -14.93 1.64 1.74
C ARG A 267 -13.73 0.80 1.34
N PHE A 268 -12.87 1.35 0.50
CA PHE A 268 -11.62 0.71 0.08
C PHE A 268 -10.45 1.39 0.78
N ASN A 269 -10.03 0.82 1.89
CA ASN A 269 -8.88 1.28 2.66
C ASN A 269 -8.17 0.09 3.30
N GLY A 270 -6.87 0.26 3.57
CA GLY A 270 -6.10 -0.82 4.16
C GLY A 270 -4.68 -0.43 4.48
N ASN A 271 -3.94 -1.42 4.91
CA ASN A 271 -2.55 -1.34 5.31
C ASN A 271 -1.69 -2.22 4.42
N ILE A 272 -0.44 -1.81 4.24
CA ILE A 272 0.58 -2.55 3.50
C ILE A 272 1.82 -2.59 4.37
N VAL A 273 2.42 -3.77 4.49
CA VAL A 273 3.81 -3.95 4.95
C VAL A 273 4.57 -4.64 3.84
N ARG A 274 5.67 -4.02 3.40
CA ARG A 274 6.46 -4.54 2.29
C ARG A 274 7.95 -4.33 2.51
N ALA A 275 8.75 -5.21 1.89
CA ALA A 275 10.17 -5.03 1.71
C ALA A 275 10.47 -4.69 0.25
N GLY A 276 11.49 -3.88 0.01
CA GLY A 276 11.90 -3.48 -1.34
C GLY A 276 13.42 -3.51 -1.48
N LEU A 277 13.87 -3.84 -2.68
CA LEU A 277 15.27 -3.79 -3.08
C LEU A 277 15.41 -2.74 -4.18
N ASN A 278 16.28 -1.73 -3.98
CA ASN A 278 16.52 -0.65 -4.90
C ASN A 278 17.95 -0.66 -5.43
N TYR A 279 18.11 -0.26 -6.68
CA TYR A 279 19.37 0.09 -7.29
C TYR A 279 19.41 1.60 -7.55
N HIS A 280 20.42 2.28 -6.96
CA HIS A 280 20.63 3.72 -7.06
C HIS A 280 21.62 4.04 -8.19
N PHE A 281 21.22 4.91 -9.10
CA PHE A 281 22.06 5.40 -10.18
C PHE A 281 22.75 6.69 -9.68
N ASN A 282 24.01 6.59 -9.26
CA ASN A 282 24.80 7.75 -8.86
C ASN A 282 25.26 8.51 -10.10
N LEU A 283 24.43 9.39 -10.61
CA LEU A 283 24.72 10.16 -11.83
C LEU A 283 25.76 11.27 -11.60
N ASP A 284 26.03 11.63 -10.35
CA ASP A 284 26.91 12.75 -9.96
C ASP A 284 28.23 12.31 -9.28
N MET A 285 28.64 11.04 -9.38
CA MET A 285 29.99 10.68 -8.94
C MET A 285 31.02 11.29 -9.90
N PRO A 286 31.88 12.23 -9.44
CA PRO A 286 33.03 12.62 -10.24
C PRO A 286 33.86 11.37 -10.54
N ALA A 287 34.26 11.22 -11.80
CA ALA A 287 35.12 10.11 -12.23
C ALA A 287 36.35 10.04 -11.29
N PRO A 288 36.79 8.84 -10.86
CA PRO A 288 37.95 8.72 -10.02
C PRO A 288 39.14 9.40 -10.71
N ILE A 289 39.74 10.39 -10.02
CA ILE A 289 40.94 11.04 -10.49
C ILE A 289 42.04 9.98 -10.43
N VAL A 290 42.33 9.34 -11.56
CA VAL A 290 43.50 8.47 -11.68
C VAL A 290 44.73 9.40 -11.72
N ALA A 291 45.40 9.53 -10.57
CA ALA A 291 46.71 10.18 -10.54
C ALA A 291 47.65 9.37 -11.45
N LYS A 292 48.01 9.91 -12.60
CA LYS A 292 49.14 9.41 -13.39
C LYS A 292 50.41 9.80 -12.65
N TYR A 293 51.11 8.83 -12.11
CA TYR A 293 52.49 8.94 -11.66
C TYR A 293 53.43 8.86 -12.87
#